data_28cd541f8b5b924f92fe38d34321219a
#
_entry.id   28cd541f8b5b924f92fe38d34321219a
#
_cell.length_a   1.000
_cell.length_b   1.000
_cell.length_c   1.000
_cell.angle_alpha   90.00
_cell.angle_beta   90.00
_cell.angle_gamma   90.00
#
_symmetry.space_group_name_H-M   'P 1'
#
loop_
_entity.id
_entity.type
_entity.pdbx_description
1 polymer ?
#
loop_
_entity_poly.entity_id
_entity_poly.type
_entity_poly.pdbx_seq_one_letter_code
_entity_poly.pdbx_strand_id
1 'polypeptide(L)' 'MNVKAQVNVTDGAQCKVVSGVHAGKAGTIRDIKTGKTGHISITVVQADGERFKTLAKNVVVVKA' A
#
# COMPACT_ATOMS: atom_id res chain seq x y z
N MET A 1 10.34 0.32 19.76
CA MET A 1 10.05 0.25 19.32
C MET A 1 9.49 0.09 18.62
N ASN A 2 9.01 -0.13 18.40
CA ASN A 2 8.45 -0.32 17.84
C ASN A 2 8.03 -0.33 17.03
N VAL A 3 8.05 -0.30 16.84
CA VAL A 3 7.62 -0.28 16.09
C VAL A 3 6.87 -0.53 15.52
N LYS A 4 6.47 -0.64 15.31
CA LYS A 4 5.66 -0.95 14.81
C LYS A 4 5.47 -1.03 13.64
N ALA A 5 5.52 -1.61 13.32
CA ALA A 5 5.39 -1.96 12.06
C ALA A 5 4.29 -1.39 11.42
N GLN A 6 4.12 -0.34 11.64
CA GLN A 6 3.17 0.22 11.11
C GLN A 6 3.36 0.62 9.84
N VAL A 7 2.60 0.33 8.95
CA VAL A 7 2.66 0.84 7.64
C VAL A 7 1.97 2.13 7.66
N ASN A 8 2.67 3.17 7.48
CA ASN A 8 2.10 4.48 7.42
C ASN A 8 1.66 4.77 6.03
N VAL A 9 0.54 4.19 5.60
CA VAL A 9 0.03 4.45 4.26
C VAL A 9 -0.68 5.79 4.25
N THR A 10 -0.36 6.59 3.25
CA THR A 10 -0.91 7.92 3.11
C THR A 10 -1.31 8.12 1.66
N ASP A 11 -2.46 8.73 1.42
CA ASP A 11 -2.91 9.01 0.07
C ASP A 11 -1.85 9.83 -0.65
N GLY A 12 -1.46 9.39 -1.81
CA GLY A 12 -0.44 10.07 -2.61
C GLY A 12 0.98 9.60 -2.33
N ALA A 13 1.18 8.75 -1.34
CA ALA A 13 2.53 8.26 -1.05
C ALA A 13 2.94 7.20 -2.07
N GLN A 14 4.24 7.10 -2.30
CA GLN A 14 4.77 6.06 -3.16
C GLN A 14 4.93 4.79 -2.34
N CYS A 15 4.61 3.66 -2.93
CA CYS A 15 4.74 2.39 -2.24
C CYS A 15 5.21 1.28 -3.16
N LYS A 16 5.67 0.20 -2.56
CA LYS A 16 6.07 -0.98 -3.30
C LYS A 16 5.41 -2.18 -2.65
N VAL A 17 4.81 -3.03 -3.46
CA VAL A 17 4.15 -4.24 -2.96
C VAL A 17 5.22 -5.32 -2.76
N VAL A 18 5.28 -5.85 -1.56
CA VAL A 18 6.33 -6.81 -1.20
C VAL A 18 5.79 -8.22 -0.97
N SER A 19 4.49 -8.38 -0.92
CA SER A 19 3.92 -9.72 -0.79
C SER A 19 2.55 -9.78 -1.43
N GLY A 20 2.03 -10.98 -1.58
CA GLY A 20 0.74 -11.20 -2.21
C GLY A 20 0.90 -11.37 -3.71
N VAL A 21 -0.23 -11.42 -4.42
CA VAL A 21 -0.21 -11.67 -5.87
C VAL A 21 0.38 -10.52 -6.66
N HIS A 22 0.42 -9.33 -6.07
CA HIS A 22 0.98 -8.16 -6.75
C HIS A 22 2.40 -7.84 -6.32
N ALA A 23 3.07 -8.77 -5.64
CA ALA A 23 4.44 -8.53 -5.17
C ALA A 23 5.34 -8.12 -6.32
N GLY A 24 6.18 -7.13 -6.08
CA GLY A 24 7.09 -6.61 -7.09
C GLY A 24 6.55 -5.39 -7.83
N LYS A 25 5.28 -5.07 -7.65
CA LYS A 25 4.70 -3.89 -8.29
C LYS A 25 4.86 -2.68 -7.39
N ALA A 26 4.82 -1.52 -7.98
CA ALA A 26 4.96 -0.27 -7.23
C ALA A 26 4.06 0.78 -7.82
N GLY A 27 3.74 1.77 -7.04
CA GLY A 27 2.87 2.84 -7.51
C GLY A 27 2.54 3.82 -6.40
N THR A 28 1.47 4.58 -6.64
CA THR A 28 1.01 5.61 -5.70
C THR A 28 -0.22 5.11 -4.97
N ILE A 29 -0.25 5.32 -3.67
CA ILE A 29 -1.37 4.89 -2.84
C ILE A 29 -2.56 5.82 -3.03
N ARG A 30 -3.72 5.22 -3.25
CA ARG A 30 -4.98 5.95 -3.35
C ARG A 30 -6.05 5.17 -2.60
N ASP A 31 -7.14 5.83 -2.27
CA ASP A 31 -8.34 5.18 -1.71
C ASP A 31 -8.06 4.25 -0.54
N ILE A 32 -7.52 4.83 0.51
CA ILE A 32 -7.23 4.06 1.71
C ILE A 32 -8.53 3.77 2.44
N LYS A 33 -8.79 2.50 2.73
CA LYS A 33 -9.99 2.11 3.46
C LYS A 33 -9.63 1.20 4.61
N THR A 34 -10.24 1.46 5.76
CA THR A 34 -10.06 0.61 6.93
C THR A 34 -11.26 -0.30 7.07
N GLY A 35 -11.02 -1.60 7.11
CA GLY A 35 -12.09 -2.57 7.28
C GLY A 35 -12.48 -2.73 8.73
N LYS A 36 -13.60 -3.42 8.95
CA LYS A 36 -14.09 -3.64 10.30
C LYS A 36 -13.17 -4.46 11.16
N THR A 37 -12.39 -5.31 10.54
CA THR A 37 -11.47 -6.18 11.28
C THR A 37 -10.11 -5.52 11.49
N GLY A 38 -9.98 -4.26 11.14
CA GLY A 38 -8.71 -3.56 11.29
C GLY A 38 -7.77 -3.68 10.11
N HIS A 39 -8.17 -4.41 9.08
CA HIS A 39 -7.35 -4.50 7.89
C HIS A 39 -7.49 -3.23 7.07
N ILE A 40 -6.40 -2.71 6.62
CA ILE A 40 -6.40 -1.51 5.79
C ILE A 40 -6.15 -1.93 4.35
N SER A 41 -7.08 -1.55 3.48
CA SER A 41 -6.97 -1.81 2.05
C SER A 41 -6.59 -0.54 1.33
N ILE A 42 -5.78 -0.65 0.30
CA ILE A 42 -5.39 0.51 -0.48
C ILE A 42 -5.50 0.18 -1.95
N THR A 43 -5.63 1.21 -2.76
CA THR A 43 -5.54 1.08 -4.21
C THR A 43 -4.18 1.63 -4.61
N VAL A 44 -3.45 0.87 -5.40
CA VAL A 44 -2.15 1.30 -5.90
C VAL A 44 -2.29 1.63 -7.37
N VAL A 45 -1.90 2.83 -7.76
CA VAL A 45 -1.94 3.27 -9.14
C VAL A 45 -0.51 3.28 -9.68
N GLN A 46 -0.25 2.46 -10.66
CA GLN A 46 1.09 2.37 -11.25
C GLN A 46 1.34 3.52 -12.22
N ALA A 47 2.58 3.73 -12.56
CA ALA A 47 2.96 4.83 -13.44
C ALA A 47 2.30 4.75 -14.81
N ASP A 48 1.98 3.54 -15.25
CA ASP A 48 1.33 3.35 -16.55
C ASP A 48 -0.19 3.53 -16.49
N GLY A 49 -0.72 3.86 -15.34
CA GLY A 49 -2.16 4.05 -15.16
C GLY A 49 -2.91 2.84 -14.68
N GLU A 50 -2.26 1.70 -14.60
CA GLU A 50 -2.91 0.49 -14.10
C GLU A 50 -3.11 0.62 -12.61
N ARG A 51 -4.23 0.16 -12.11
CA ARG A 51 -4.49 0.20 -10.68
C ARG A 51 -4.96 -1.14 -10.18
N PHE A 52 -4.67 -1.42 -8.93
CA PHE A 52 -5.10 -2.65 -8.30
C PHE A 52 -5.27 -2.42 -6.80
N LYS A 53 -6.02 -3.30 -6.17
CA LYS A 53 -6.22 -3.21 -4.73
C LYS A 53 -5.35 -4.22 -4.03
N THR A 54 -4.82 -3.83 -2.89
CA THR A 54 -4.03 -4.73 -2.07
C THR A 54 -4.17 -4.30 -0.62
N LEU A 55 -3.64 -5.09 0.28
CA LEU A 55 -3.67 -4.75 1.70
C LEU A 55 -2.46 -3.91 2.05
N ALA A 56 -2.66 -2.97 2.97
CA ALA A 56 -1.56 -2.10 3.39
C ALA A 56 -0.38 -2.90 3.94
N LYS A 57 -0.65 -4.02 4.59
CA LYS A 57 0.42 -4.84 5.15
C LYS A 57 1.29 -5.49 4.09
N ASN A 58 0.84 -5.51 2.85
CA ASN A 58 1.59 -6.11 1.76
C ASN A 58 2.48 -5.13 1.04
N VAL A 59 2.47 -3.88 1.47
CA VAL A 59 3.28 -2.86 0.82
C VAL A 59 4.19 -2.16 1.83
N VAL A 60 5.23 -1.54 1.31
CA VAL A 60 6.07 -0.65 2.12
C VAL A 60 6.03 0.72 1.46
N VAL A 61 5.99 1.76 2.27
CA VAL A 61 6.00 3.11 1.77
C VAL A 61 7.45 3.47 1.44
N VAL A 62 7.64 3.93 0.20
CA VAL A 62 8.97 4.29 -0.25
C VAL A 62 9.13 5.79 -0.10
N LYS A 63 10.15 6.19 0.63
CA LYS A 63 10.42 7.60 0.76
C LYS A 63 11.45 8.01 -0.24
N ALA A 64 11.18 9.11 -0.87
CA ALA A 64 12.10 9.63 -1.88
C ALA A 64 13.34 10.19 -1.24
#